data_255daf677601f4bc41e65034014e13e6
#
_entry.id   255daf677601f4bc41e65034014e13e6
#
_cell.length_a   1.000
_cell.length_b   1.000
_cell.length_c   1.000
_cell.angle_alpha   90.00
_cell.angle_beta   90.00
_cell.angle_gamma   90.00
#
_symmetry.space_group_name_H-M   'P 1'
#
loop_
_entity.id
_entity.type
_entity.pdbx_description
1 polymer ?
#
loop_
_entity_poly.entity_id
_entity_poly.type
_entity_poly.pdbx_seq_one_letter_code
_entity_poly.pdbx_strand_id
1 'polypeptide(L)'
;MFKKILSCAILLFGFIAFAQSPPLTPETQVSIFTCDRGEELYSTFGHTALRIKDPNNALDFVYNYGYFDFRTENFYFKFVKGDLQYFMNVTSYDDFVFEYKLDRREVVEQTLNLPLAKKQELFNALNKSLLSVEKSYTYKFIDRNCTSMVVNKINGLFDAEKIQKVDDKTMTYRTLLYPYFENYFWYKLGINIVFGSKTDQNAEKLFLPVELLHSLDKAKIDGKPLVSKKEIVVQGVKVQPEFSFFNSIYLICVILLILVISNKRILFKGYLFACGILGLFLCLVGLYSQHEELLWNYNALLFNPLFLLIPFVKENFLKKLNIILLVLLLIYSIVIVTKTHLTIMLPFIIVNLYILMKLNGRNPLKLLTSIK
;
A
#
# COMPACT_ATOMS: atom_id res chain seq x y z
N MET A 1 4.47 -64.42 -6.26
CA MET A 1 3.86 -63.16 -6.70
C MET A 1 3.18 -62.39 -5.56
N PHE A 2 2.36 -63.02 -4.75
CA PHE A 2 1.66 -62.39 -3.61
C PHE A 2 2.57 -61.69 -2.55
N LYS A 3 3.71 -62.33 -2.19
CA LYS A 3 4.66 -61.72 -1.21
C LYS A 3 5.33 -60.46 -1.73
N LYS A 4 5.58 -60.32 -3.06
CA LYS A 4 6.15 -59.09 -3.65
C LYS A 4 5.12 -57.95 -3.74
N ILE A 5 3.85 -58.29 -3.96
CA ILE A 5 2.74 -57.30 -3.97
C ILE A 5 2.48 -56.78 -2.54
N LEU A 6 2.53 -57.66 -1.54
CA LEU A 6 2.37 -57.27 -0.14
C LEU A 6 3.53 -56.38 0.36
N SER A 7 4.80 -56.69 -0.07
CA SER A 7 5.94 -55.78 0.25
C SER A 7 5.84 -54.41 -0.43
N CYS A 8 5.37 -54.33 -1.68
CA CYS A 8 5.14 -53.07 -2.34
C CYS A 8 3.96 -52.26 -1.69
N ALA A 9 2.92 -52.95 -1.23
CA ALA A 9 1.81 -52.30 -0.53
C ALA A 9 2.24 -51.73 0.84
N ILE A 10 3.09 -52.45 1.59
CA ILE A 10 3.65 -52.00 2.86
C ILE A 10 4.64 -50.84 2.64
N LEU A 11 5.41 -50.83 1.56
CA LEU A 11 6.27 -49.70 1.18
C LEU A 11 5.43 -48.46 0.74
N LEU A 12 4.33 -48.65 0.05
CA LEU A 12 3.42 -47.56 -0.32
C LEU A 12 2.65 -46.95 0.89
N PHE A 13 2.30 -47.79 1.88
CA PHE A 13 1.67 -47.28 3.13
C PHE A 13 2.66 -46.57 4.05
N GLY A 14 3.95 -46.84 3.96
CA GLY A 14 5.00 -46.14 4.72
C GLY A 14 5.27 -44.69 4.27
N PHE A 15 4.81 -44.29 3.09
CA PHE A 15 5.01 -42.91 2.56
C PHE A 15 3.84 -41.97 2.76
N ILE A 16 2.76 -42.38 3.41
CA ILE A 16 1.75 -41.46 3.90
C ILE A 16 2.12 -41.06 5.35
N ALA A 17 3.36 -40.72 5.58
CA ALA A 17 3.68 -39.85 6.70
C ALA A 17 3.17 -38.45 6.28
N PHE A 18 1.96 -38.10 6.72
CA PHE A 18 1.58 -36.72 6.77
C PHE A 18 2.74 -35.99 7.46
N ALA A 19 3.35 -35.03 6.77
CA ALA A 19 4.34 -34.16 7.38
C ALA A 19 3.62 -33.32 8.44
N GLN A 20 3.31 -33.92 9.59
CA GLN A 20 2.80 -33.20 10.73
C GLN A 20 3.94 -32.35 11.26
N SER A 21 3.64 -31.08 11.48
CA SER A 21 4.59 -30.22 12.16
C SER A 21 4.95 -30.86 13.52
N PRO A 22 6.22 -30.84 13.91
CA PRO A 22 6.62 -31.46 15.18
C PRO A 22 5.84 -30.81 16.35
N PRO A 23 5.58 -31.57 17.44
CA PRO A 23 4.98 -31.01 18.62
C PRO A 23 5.92 -29.95 19.23
N LEU A 24 5.38 -28.77 19.46
CA LEU A 24 6.09 -27.67 20.10
C LEU A 24 6.31 -27.94 21.59
N THR A 25 7.42 -27.43 22.14
CA THR A 25 7.73 -27.55 23.55
C THR A 25 7.19 -26.38 24.37
N PRO A 26 7.10 -26.50 25.73
CA PRO A 26 6.68 -25.39 26.57
C PRO A 26 7.52 -24.12 26.42
N GLU A 27 8.79 -24.26 26.05
CA GLU A 27 9.76 -23.17 25.85
C GLU A 27 9.54 -22.41 24.54
N THR A 28 8.64 -22.89 23.68
CA THR A 28 8.31 -22.23 22.42
C THR A 28 7.86 -20.80 22.63
N GLN A 29 8.43 -19.90 21.86
CA GLN A 29 8.05 -18.50 21.78
C GLN A 29 7.42 -18.22 20.42
N VAL A 30 6.38 -17.40 20.42
CA VAL A 30 5.75 -16.83 19.22
C VAL A 30 5.87 -15.32 19.33
N SER A 31 6.41 -14.69 18.31
CA SER A 31 6.61 -13.24 18.30
C SER A 31 6.13 -12.63 16.99
N ILE A 32 5.74 -11.36 17.06
CA ILE A 32 5.46 -10.54 15.89
C ILE A 32 6.57 -9.51 15.75
N PHE A 33 7.13 -9.41 14.55
CA PHE A 33 8.06 -8.36 14.16
C PHE A 33 7.32 -7.22 13.51
N THR A 34 7.62 -6.00 13.98
CA THR A 34 7.31 -4.75 13.31
C THR A 34 8.61 -4.15 12.80
N CYS A 35 8.74 -4.09 11.49
CA CYS A 35 9.91 -3.56 10.83
C CYS A 35 9.62 -2.15 10.31
N ASP A 36 10.55 -1.22 10.57
CA ASP A 36 10.40 0.16 10.12
C ASP A 36 10.45 0.27 8.59
N ARG A 37 10.03 1.43 8.09
CA ARG A 37 10.02 1.79 6.66
C ARG A 37 11.42 1.69 6.04
N GLY A 38 11.47 1.34 4.76
CA GLY A 38 12.66 1.39 3.92
C GLY A 38 12.55 2.45 2.82
N GLU A 39 13.61 2.59 2.04
CA GLU A 39 13.69 3.59 0.97
C GLU A 39 12.96 3.16 -0.31
N GLU A 40 12.89 1.87 -0.57
CA GLU A 40 12.22 1.32 -1.75
C GLU A 40 10.69 1.40 -1.63
N LEU A 41 10.01 1.57 -2.77
CA LEU A 41 8.55 1.73 -2.81
C LEU A 41 7.80 0.59 -2.10
N TYR A 42 8.26 -0.64 -2.26
CA TYR A 42 7.63 -1.82 -1.64
C TYR A 42 7.87 -1.91 -0.14
N SER A 43 8.85 -1.21 0.40
CA SER A 43 9.20 -1.16 1.83
C SER A 43 8.80 0.13 2.53
N THR A 44 8.21 1.08 1.79
CA THR A 44 7.84 2.42 2.30
C THR A 44 6.96 2.37 3.55
N PHE A 45 6.10 1.37 3.68
CA PHE A 45 5.15 1.27 4.81
C PHE A 45 5.63 0.34 5.93
N GLY A 46 6.89 -0.12 5.86
CA GLY A 46 7.41 -1.11 6.79
C GLY A 46 6.98 -2.53 6.46
N HIS A 47 7.18 -3.45 7.40
CA HIS A 47 6.81 -4.85 7.25
C HIS A 47 6.36 -5.47 8.56
N THR A 48 5.52 -6.51 8.47
CA THR A 48 5.10 -7.35 9.59
C THR A 48 5.46 -8.79 9.29
N ALA A 49 6.13 -9.45 10.24
CA ALA A 49 6.47 -10.86 10.14
C ALA A 49 6.14 -11.60 11.46
N LEU A 50 6.10 -12.93 11.41
CA LEU A 50 5.76 -13.78 12.54
C LEU A 50 6.89 -14.78 12.78
N ARG A 51 7.45 -14.81 14.00
CA ARG A 51 8.52 -15.73 14.40
C ARG A 51 7.97 -16.88 15.25
N ILE A 52 8.44 -18.09 14.96
CA ILE A 52 8.29 -19.26 15.81
C ILE A 52 9.69 -19.70 16.23
N LYS A 53 9.95 -19.68 17.53
CA LYS A 53 11.21 -20.13 18.12
C LYS A 53 10.93 -21.26 19.11
N ASP A 54 11.52 -22.43 18.89
CA ASP A 54 11.49 -23.56 19.82
C ASP A 54 12.91 -24.14 19.97
N PRO A 55 13.64 -23.77 21.03
CA PRO A 55 15.03 -24.16 21.20
C PRO A 55 15.22 -25.69 21.27
N ASN A 56 14.25 -26.42 21.85
CA ASN A 56 14.33 -27.85 22.04
C ASN A 56 14.17 -28.63 20.72
N ASN A 57 13.45 -28.03 19.76
CA ASN A 57 13.29 -28.59 18.42
C ASN A 57 14.24 -27.95 17.39
N ALA A 58 15.22 -27.13 17.82
CA ALA A 58 16.10 -26.35 16.95
C ALA A 58 15.33 -25.51 15.88
N LEU A 59 14.16 -24.99 16.23
CA LEU A 59 13.35 -24.15 15.37
C LEU A 59 13.60 -22.69 15.72
N ASP A 60 13.94 -21.87 14.71
CA ASP A 60 13.97 -20.41 14.83
C ASP A 60 13.72 -19.80 13.43
N PHE A 61 12.44 -19.72 13.06
CA PHE A 61 12.00 -19.33 11.73
C PHE A 61 11.07 -18.13 11.75
N VAL A 62 11.21 -17.29 10.73
CA VAL A 62 10.38 -16.11 10.49
C VAL A 62 9.51 -16.35 9.26
N TYR A 63 8.20 -16.27 9.46
CA TYR A 63 7.17 -16.41 8.43
C TYR A 63 6.80 -15.02 7.92
N ASN A 64 7.00 -14.82 6.63
CA ASN A 64 6.81 -13.54 5.96
C ASN A 64 5.70 -13.64 4.92
N TYR A 65 4.69 -12.76 5.01
CA TYR A 65 3.70 -12.54 3.95
C TYR A 65 4.13 -11.34 3.10
N GLY A 66 3.78 -11.34 1.82
CA GLY A 66 4.04 -10.19 0.95
C GLY A 66 5.28 -10.32 0.06
N TYR A 67 5.89 -11.49 -0.02
CA TYR A 67 6.95 -11.75 -1.01
C TYR A 67 6.35 -11.81 -2.41
N PHE A 68 7.11 -11.33 -3.39
CA PHE A 68 6.77 -11.40 -4.81
C PHE A 68 8.05 -11.58 -5.64
N ASP A 69 7.90 -11.99 -6.90
CA ASP A 69 9.04 -12.21 -7.80
C ASP A 69 8.96 -11.26 -8.99
N PHE A 70 9.93 -10.36 -9.13
CA PHE A 70 10.06 -9.44 -10.26
C PHE A 70 10.22 -10.16 -11.61
N ARG A 71 10.64 -11.43 -11.62
CA ARG A 71 10.76 -12.26 -12.82
C ARG A 71 9.40 -12.80 -13.30
N THR A 72 8.32 -12.55 -12.56
CA THR A 72 6.98 -12.94 -12.98
C THR A 72 6.67 -12.35 -14.34
N GLU A 73 6.26 -13.19 -15.29
CA GLU A 73 5.89 -12.75 -16.63
C GLU A 73 4.82 -11.66 -16.56
N ASN A 74 5.04 -10.58 -17.34
CA ASN A 74 4.17 -9.38 -17.35
C ASN A 74 3.98 -8.74 -15.97
N PHE A 75 5.03 -8.74 -15.13
CA PHE A 75 5.00 -8.26 -13.75
C PHE A 75 4.27 -6.92 -13.59
N TYR A 76 4.67 -5.88 -14.32
CA TYR A 76 4.09 -4.54 -14.18
C TYR A 76 2.62 -4.48 -14.59
N PHE A 77 2.22 -5.23 -15.63
CA PHE A 77 0.80 -5.32 -16.02
C PHE A 77 -0.04 -6.01 -14.95
N LYS A 78 0.43 -7.12 -14.40
CA LYS A 78 -0.22 -7.82 -13.29
C LYS A 78 -0.28 -6.96 -12.03
N PHE A 79 0.80 -6.23 -11.74
CA PHE A 79 0.84 -5.29 -10.62
C PHE A 79 -0.23 -4.21 -10.76
N VAL A 80 -0.28 -3.50 -11.90
CA VAL A 80 -1.28 -2.44 -12.15
C VAL A 80 -2.71 -3.00 -12.19
N LYS A 81 -2.89 -4.21 -12.72
CA LYS A 81 -4.18 -4.90 -12.72
C LYS A 81 -4.61 -5.36 -11.33
N GLY A 82 -3.66 -5.56 -10.40
CA GLY A 82 -3.94 -6.05 -9.04
C GLY A 82 -4.19 -7.55 -8.97
N ASP A 83 -3.68 -8.34 -9.93
CA ASP A 83 -3.71 -9.80 -9.93
C ASP A 83 -2.32 -10.44 -9.78
N LEU A 84 -1.29 -9.62 -9.50
CA LEU A 84 0.03 -10.13 -9.16
C LEU A 84 -0.07 -11.03 -7.93
N GLN A 85 0.47 -12.26 -8.07
CA GLN A 85 0.48 -13.20 -6.97
C GLN A 85 1.66 -12.94 -6.05
N TYR A 86 1.36 -12.68 -4.81
CA TYR A 86 2.31 -12.63 -3.70
C TYR A 86 2.32 -13.96 -2.98
N PHE A 87 3.35 -14.24 -2.22
CA PHE A 87 3.45 -15.52 -1.53
C PHE A 87 4.04 -15.37 -0.13
N MET A 88 3.76 -16.38 0.67
CA MET A 88 4.36 -16.58 1.97
C MET A 88 5.74 -17.21 1.81
N ASN A 89 6.74 -16.65 2.50
CA ASN A 89 8.10 -17.17 2.56
C ASN A 89 8.54 -17.40 4.01
N VAL A 90 9.50 -18.28 4.22
CA VAL A 90 10.09 -18.55 5.53
C VAL A 90 11.59 -18.39 5.43
N THR A 91 12.16 -17.65 6.37
CA THR A 91 13.60 -17.41 6.50
C THR A 91 14.08 -17.83 7.88
N SER A 92 15.37 -18.09 8.05
CA SER A 92 15.95 -18.21 9.39
C SER A 92 15.86 -16.84 10.10
N TYR A 93 15.84 -16.86 11.45
CA TYR A 93 15.89 -15.62 12.22
C TYR A 93 17.16 -14.81 11.94
N ASP A 94 18.31 -15.49 11.81
CA ASP A 94 19.58 -14.83 11.59
C ASP A 94 19.63 -14.12 10.22
N ASP A 95 19.13 -14.78 9.15
CA ASP A 95 19.05 -14.16 7.84
C ASP A 95 18.09 -12.96 7.84
N PHE A 96 16.94 -13.11 8.50
CA PHE A 96 15.96 -12.01 8.65
C PHE A 96 16.58 -10.79 9.34
N VAL A 97 17.21 -10.99 10.49
CA VAL A 97 17.85 -9.91 11.25
C VAL A 97 19.02 -9.29 10.48
N PHE A 98 19.78 -10.11 9.76
CA PHE A 98 20.90 -9.64 8.95
C PHE A 98 20.46 -8.71 7.84
N GLU A 99 19.38 -9.04 7.12
CA GLU A 99 18.78 -8.17 6.08
C GLU A 99 18.42 -6.78 6.64
N TYR A 100 17.70 -6.72 7.77
CA TYR A 100 17.31 -5.45 8.36
C TYR A 100 18.49 -4.65 8.96
N LYS A 101 19.55 -5.32 9.42
CA LYS A 101 20.80 -4.65 9.82
C LYS A 101 21.51 -3.99 8.63
N LEU A 102 21.56 -4.67 7.48
CA LEU A 102 22.13 -4.11 6.25
C LEU A 102 21.35 -2.88 5.80
N ASP A 103 20.03 -2.95 5.85
CA ASP A 103 19.13 -1.86 5.49
C ASP A 103 19.07 -0.74 6.54
N ARG A 104 19.68 -0.94 7.72
CA ARG A 104 19.64 -0.02 8.87
C ARG A 104 18.22 0.31 9.33
N ARG A 105 17.31 -0.63 9.18
CA ARG A 105 15.88 -0.51 9.53
C ARG A 105 15.65 -1.08 10.92
N GLU A 106 14.88 -0.35 11.74
CA GLU A 106 14.50 -0.83 13.07
C GLU A 106 13.59 -2.06 12.97
N VAL A 107 13.82 -3.02 13.86
CA VAL A 107 12.92 -4.17 14.04
C VAL A 107 12.56 -4.27 15.51
N VAL A 108 11.28 -4.16 15.81
CA VAL A 108 10.71 -4.36 17.13
C VAL A 108 10.09 -5.74 17.19
N GLU A 109 10.47 -6.54 18.18
CA GLU A 109 9.88 -7.84 18.49
C GLU A 109 8.90 -7.73 19.65
N GLN A 110 7.67 -8.26 19.47
CA GLN A 110 6.66 -8.39 20.52
C GLN A 110 6.36 -9.88 20.72
N THR A 111 6.84 -10.46 21.81
CA THR A 111 6.59 -11.86 22.16
C THR A 111 5.17 -12.01 22.72
N LEU A 112 4.40 -12.96 22.18
CA LEU A 112 3.00 -13.17 22.52
C LEU A 112 2.83 -14.15 23.68
N ASN A 113 1.95 -13.80 24.60
CA ASN A 113 1.55 -14.64 25.72
C ASN A 113 0.42 -15.60 25.30
N LEU A 114 0.77 -16.60 24.47
CA LEU A 114 -0.16 -17.61 23.98
C LEU A 114 -0.01 -18.92 24.78
N PRO A 115 -1.11 -19.63 25.12
CA PRO A 115 -1.04 -21.00 25.59
C PRO A 115 -0.37 -21.93 24.58
N LEU A 116 0.33 -22.97 25.06
CA LEU A 116 1.05 -23.92 24.19
C LEU A 116 0.15 -24.52 23.10
N ALA A 117 -1.08 -24.87 23.43
CA ALA A 117 -2.05 -25.39 22.47
C ALA A 117 -2.30 -24.39 21.30
N LYS A 118 -2.41 -23.08 21.62
CA LYS A 118 -2.61 -22.04 20.61
C LYS A 118 -1.33 -21.76 19.79
N LYS A 119 -0.15 -21.89 20.40
CA LYS A 119 1.12 -21.84 19.65
C LYS A 119 1.20 -22.98 18.65
N GLN A 120 0.84 -24.21 19.05
CA GLN A 120 0.81 -25.37 18.16
C GLN A 120 -0.21 -25.21 17.03
N GLU A 121 -1.41 -24.73 17.35
CA GLU A 121 -2.45 -24.47 16.36
C GLU A 121 -1.97 -23.48 15.30
N LEU A 122 -1.33 -22.37 15.74
CA LEU A 122 -0.74 -21.38 14.84
C LEU A 122 0.35 -21.99 13.96
N PHE A 123 1.30 -22.74 14.55
CA PHE A 123 2.40 -23.37 13.84
C PHE A 123 1.89 -24.34 12.76
N ASN A 124 0.89 -25.14 13.10
CA ASN A 124 0.24 -26.05 12.16
C ASN A 124 -0.44 -25.28 11.02
N ALA A 125 -1.16 -24.17 11.34
CA ALA A 125 -1.83 -23.34 10.36
C ALA A 125 -0.84 -22.64 9.40
N LEU A 126 0.30 -22.19 9.92
CA LEU A 126 1.36 -21.57 9.10
C LEU A 126 1.99 -22.60 8.15
N ASN A 127 2.36 -23.79 8.65
CA ASN A 127 2.95 -24.83 7.83
C ASN A 127 1.96 -25.39 6.79
N LYS A 128 0.68 -25.54 7.17
CA LYS A 128 -0.36 -25.90 6.21
C LYS A 128 -0.48 -24.89 5.08
N SER A 129 -0.51 -23.58 5.40
CA SER A 129 -0.54 -22.52 4.38
C SER A 129 0.70 -22.55 3.49
N LEU A 130 1.89 -22.76 4.06
CA LEU A 130 3.15 -22.82 3.33
C LEU A 130 3.21 -23.97 2.32
N LEU A 131 2.61 -25.12 2.66
CA LEU A 131 2.62 -26.36 1.86
C LEU A 131 1.41 -26.50 0.93
N SER A 132 0.49 -25.55 0.94
CA SER A 132 -0.74 -25.59 0.15
C SER A 132 -0.79 -24.50 -0.92
N VAL A 133 -1.85 -24.49 -1.70
CA VAL A 133 -2.15 -23.42 -2.65
C VAL A 133 -2.35 -22.05 -1.97
N GLU A 134 -2.64 -22.04 -0.67
CA GLU A 134 -2.76 -20.82 0.14
C GLU A 134 -1.42 -20.08 0.33
N LYS A 135 -0.28 -20.73 -0.02
CA LYS A 135 1.03 -20.08 -0.03
C LYS A 135 1.03 -18.84 -0.89
N SER A 136 0.35 -18.90 -2.04
CA SER A 136 0.23 -17.78 -2.99
C SER A 136 -1.14 -17.13 -2.87
N TYR A 137 -1.17 -15.81 -2.96
CA TYR A 137 -2.42 -15.04 -2.83
C TYR A 137 -2.35 -13.73 -3.60
N THR A 138 -3.51 -13.22 -4.01
CA THR A 138 -3.63 -11.88 -4.57
C THR A 138 -3.50 -10.84 -3.46
N TYR A 139 -2.50 -9.99 -3.58
CA TYR A 139 -2.26 -8.91 -2.63
C TYR A 139 -3.33 -7.81 -2.76
N LYS A 140 -3.76 -7.27 -1.63
CA LYS A 140 -4.62 -6.08 -1.54
C LYS A 140 -4.00 -5.12 -0.54
N PHE A 141 -3.74 -3.90 -0.95
CA PHE A 141 -2.97 -2.94 -0.17
C PHE A 141 -3.54 -2.71 1.25
N ILE A 142 -4.86 -2.55 1.38
CA ILE A 142 -5.54 -2.37 2.67
C ILE A 142 -5.99 -3.72 3.24
N ASP A 143 -6.56 -4.60 2.41
CA ASP A 143 -7.35 -5.72 2.88
C ASP A 143 -6.58 -7.04 3.03
N ARG A 144 -5.46 -7.21 2.30
CA ARG A 144 -4.72 -8.47 2.27
C ARG A 144 -3.22 -8.25 2.06
N ASN A 145 -2.58 -7.63 3.04
CA ASN A 145 -1.15 -7.34 3.07
C ASN A 145 -0.43 -8.12 4.19
N CYS A 146 0.88 -7.89 4.40
CA CYS A 146 1.65 -8.58 5.44
C CYS A 146 1.04 -8.42 6.84
N THR A 147 0.59 -7.21 7.18
CA THR A 147 0.00 -6.90 8.50
C THR A 147 -1.35 -7.58 8.69
N SER A 148 -2.28 -7.38 7.76
CA SER A 148 -3.62 -7.97 7.86
C SER A 148 -3.59 -9.50 7.83
N MET A 149 -2.66 -10.11 7.08
CA MET A 149 -2.48 -11.57 7.06
C MET A 149 -2.02 -12.10 8.43
N VAL A 150 -1.07 -11.44 9.09
CA VAL A 150 -0.63 -11.81 10.45
C VAL A 150 -1.75 -11.62 11.45
N VAL A 151 -2.44 -10.47 11.44
CA VAL A 151 -3.60 -10.20 12.32
C VAL A 151 -4.66 -11.29 12.17
N ASN A 152 -5.02 -11.65 10.95
CA ASN A 152 -6.02 -12.68 10.68
C ASN A 152 -5.58 -14.07 11.19
N LYS A 153 -4.29 -14.41 11.06
CA LYS A 153 -3.76 -15.68 11.58
C LYS A 153 -3.85 -15.75 13.12
N ILE A 154 -3.52 -14.65 13.81
CA ILE A 154 -3.60 -14.61 15.28
C ILE A 154 -5.07 -14.56 15.75
N ASN A 155 -5.90 -13.70 15.17
CA ASN A 155 -7.32 -13.60 15.54
C ASN A 155 -8.07 -14.90 15.25
N GLY A 156 -7.71 -15.62 14.19
CA GLY A 156 -8.29 -16.92 13.85
C GLY A 156 -8.05 -18.05 14.87
N LEU A 157 -7.17 -17.83 15.86
CA LEU A 157 -6.98 -18.77 16.98
C LEU A 157 -8.06 -18.67 18.05
N PHE A 158 -8.93 -17.67 17.99
CA PHE A 158 -9.89 -17.34 19.04
C PHE A 158 -11.29 -17.15 18.45
N ASP A 159 -12.31 -17.37 19.28
CA ASP A 159 -13.72 -17.19 18.88
C ASP A 159 -14.09 -15.71 18.65
N ALA A 160 -13.30 -14.78 19.19
CA ALA A 160 -13.47 -13.34 19.00
C ALA A 160 -12.14 -12.67 18.68
N GLU A 161 -12.18 -11.58 17.90
CA GLU A 161 -11.00 -10.81 17.58
C GLU A 161 -10.33 -10.24 18.82
N LYS A 162 -9.08 -10.64 19.08
CA LYS A 162 -8.26 -10.17 20.21
C LYS A 162 -7.41 -8.96 19.85
N ILE A 163 -6.97 -8.89 18.59
CA ILE A 163 -6.21 -7.76 18.04
C ILE A 163 -7.17 -6.89 17.24
N GLN A 164 -7.43 -5.69 17.76
CA GLN A 164 -8.28 -4.69 17.12
C GLN A 164 -7.50 -3.39 16.99
N LYS A 165 -7.81 -2.60 15.96
CA LYS A 165 -7.20 -1.29 15.76
C LYS A 165 -7.52 -0.36 16.92
N VAL A 166 -6.48 0.21 17.55
CA VAL A 166 -6.56 1.16 18.66
C VAL A 166 -6.27 2.60 18.24
N ASP A 167 -5.58 2.78 17.11
CA ASP A 167 -5.27 4.11 16.57
C ASP A 167 -6.54 4.83 16.08
N ASP A 168 -6.40 6.13 15.82
CA ASP A 168 -7.50 7.00 15.43
C ASP A 168 -8.22 6.47 14.16
N LYS A 169 -9.49 6.11 14.33
CA LYS A 169 -10.36 5.61 13.26
C LYS A 169 -11.04 6.75 12.48
N THR A 170 -10.88 8.01 12.88
CA THR A 170 -11.45 9.16 12.18
C THR A 170 -10.56 9.65 11.04
N MET A 171 -9.27 9.30 11.06
CA MET A 171 -8.36 9.57 9.96
C MET A 171 -8.72 8.73 8.73
N THR A 172 -8.55 9.32 7.54
CA THR A 172 -8.73 8.56 6.30
C THR A 172 -7.53 7.67 6.00
N TYR A 173 -7.72 6.60 5.22
CA TYR A 173 -6.61 5.78 4.75
C TYR A 173 -5.50 6.63 4.10
N ARG A 174 -5.88 7.61 3.27
CA ARG A 174 -4.95 8.54 2.62
C ARG A 174 -4.12 9.33 3.62
N THR A 175 -4.76 9.88 4.66
CA THR A 175 -4.09 10.69 5.69
C THR A 175 -3.09 9.86 6.50
N LEU A 176 -3.42 8.61 6.82
CA LEU A 176 -2.53 7.69 7.53
C LEU A 176 -1.21 7.41 6.78
N LEU A 177 -1.23 7.52 5.44
CA LEU A 177 -0.04 7.25 4.64
C LEU A 177 0.93 8.45 4.58
N TYR A 178 0.49 9.67 4.91
CA TYR A 178 1.30 10.87 4.73
C TYR A 178 2.63 10.89 5.48
N PRO A 179 2.73 10.42 6.73
CA PRO A 179 4.01 10.37 7.45
C PRO A 179 5.07 9.52 6.76
N TYR A 180 4.66 8.52 5.98
CA TYR A 180 5.59 7.65 5.25
C TYR A 180 6.23 8.33 4.04
N PHE A 181 5.70 9.47 3.59
CA PHE A 181 6.16 10.19 2.40
C PHE A 181 6.85 11.53 2.72
N GLU A 182 7.28 11.76 3.95
CA GLU A 182 7.96 13.02 4.31
C GLU A 182 9.19 13.29 3.46
N ASN A 183 9.97 12.24 3.13
CA ASN A 183 11.16 12.33 2.29
C ASN A 183 10.92 11.97 0.82
N TYR A 184 9.67 11.64 0.41
CA TYR A 184 9.36 11.05 -0.89
C TYR A 184 8.18 11.77 -1.55
N PHE A 185 8.38 13.05 -1.91
CA PHE A 185 7.31 13.87 -2.51
C PHE A 185 6.72 13.23 -3.77
N TRP A 186 7.54 12.61 -4.62
CA TRP A 186 7.05 11.99 -5.85
C TRP A 186 6.15 10.79 -5.60
N TYR A 187 6.45 9.99 -4.59
CA TYR A 187 5.54 8.92 -4.16
C TYR A 187 4.24 9.50 -3.60
N LYS A 188 4.34 10.55 -2.76
CA LYS A 188 3.18 11.27 -2.24
C LYS A 188 2.30 11.83 -3.35
N LEU A 189 2.89 12.48 -4.36
CA LEU A 189 2.18 12.97 -5.52
C LEU A 189 1.52 11.82 -6.29
N GLY A 190 2.26 10.75 -6.56
CA GLY A 190 1.77 9.59 -7.29
C GLY A 190 0.53 8.96 -6.66
N ILE A 191 0.57 8.66 -5.36
CA ILE A 191 -0.59 8.07 -4.66
C ILE A 191 -1.78 9.03 -4.63
N ASN A 192 -1.54 10.34 -4.48
CA ASN A 192 -2.63 11.32 -4.46
C ASN A 192 -3.29 11.49 -5.84
N ILE A 193 -2.58 11.24 -6.93
CA ILE A 193 -3.14 11.21 -8.29
C ILE A 193 -3.88 9.89 -8.54
N VAL A 194 -3.27 8.75 -8.16
CA VAL A 194 -3.73 7.43 -8.58
C VAL A 194 -4.82 6.85 -7.67
N PHE A 195 -4.82 7.19 -6.38
CA PHE A 195 -5.80 6.67 -5.42
C PHE A 195 -7.15 7.37 -5.55
N GLY A 196 -8.20 6.56 -5.59
CA GLY A 196 -9.59 6.97 -5.70
C GLY A 196 -10.29 7.17 -4.34
N SER A 197 -11.60 7.17 -4.37
CA SER A 197 -12.48 7.55 -3.24
C SER A 197 -12.39 6.61 -2.03
N LYS A 198 -12.03 5.33 -2.19
CA LYS A 198 -11.88 4.38 -1.07
C LYS A 198 -10.86 4.88 -0.05
N THR A 199 -9.77 5.49 -0.51
CA THR A 199 -8.72 5.96 0.39
C THR A 199 -9.10 7.22 1.19
N ASP A 200 -10.18 7.88 0.83
CA ASP A 200 -10.75 9.02 1.56
C ASP A 200 -11.84 8.62 2.58
N GLN A 201 -12.07 7.31 2.74
CA GLN A 201 -12.91 6.78 3.81
C GLN A 201 -12.11 6.67 5.10
N ASN A 202 -12.82 6.62 6.23
CA ASN A 202 -12.21 6.40 7.54
C ASN A 202 -11.47 5.07 7.59
N ALA A 203 -10.27 5.09 8.14
CA ALA A 203 -9.40 3.91 8.19
C ALA A 203 -9.76 3.01 9.39
N GLU A 204 -10.81 2.21 9.22
CA GLU A 204 -11.26 1.27 10.24
C GLU A 204 -10.39 0.01 10.34
N LYS A 205 -9.79 -0.42 9.21
CA LYS A 205 -9.01 -1.65 9.13
C LYS A 205 -7.58 -1.45 9.65
N LEU A 206 -7.08 -2.48 10.32
CA LEU A 206 -5.70 -2.58 10.78
C LEU A 206 -4.84 -3.14 9.64
N PHE A 207 -4.04 -2.29 8.99
CA PHE A 207 -3.28 -2.69 7.79
C PHE A 207 -1.83 -2.20 7.76
N LEU A 208 -1.44 -1.30 8.66
CA LEU A 208 -0.06 -0.81 8.75
C LEU A 208 0.70 -1.50 9.90
N PRO A 209 2.00 -1.81 9.73
CA PRO A 209 2.81 -2.45 10.75
C PRO A 209 2.85 -1.69 12.08
N VAL A 210 2.99 -0.36 12.04
CA VAL A 210 3.03 0.48 13.24
C VAL A 210 1.70 0.49 13.98
N GLU A 211 0.57 0.48 13.26
CA GLU A 211 -0.76 0.36 13.89
C GLU A 211 -0.92 -1.00 14.60
N LEU A 212 -0.35 -2.07 14.01
CA LEU A 212 -0.34 -3.39 14.66
C LEU A 212 0.52 -3.37 15.92
N LEU A 213 1.70 -2.74 15.88
CA LEU A 213 2.56 -2.58 17.05
C LEU A 213 1.79 -1.96 18.24
N HIS A 214 1.07 -0.86 17.99
CA HIS A 214 0.26 -0.18 19.01
C HIS A 214 -0.93 -1.03 19.47
N SER A 215 -1.57 -1.71 18.55
CA SER A 215 -2.74 -2.56 18.84
C SER A 215 -2.35 -3.78 19.69
N LEU A 216 -1.20 -4.38 19.46
CA LEU A 216 -0.66 -5.48 20.24
C LEU A 216 -0.36 -5.06 21.69
N ASP A 217 0.16 -3.84 21.91
CA ASP A 217 0.43 -3.30 23.24
C ASP A 217 -0.84 -3.16 24.10
N LYS A 218 -2.02 -3.08 23.47
CA LYS A 218 -3.32 -2.95 24.14
C LYS A 218 -4.15 -4.24 24.15
N ALA A 219 -3.79 -5.20 23.31
CA ALA A 219 -4.53 -6.46 23.17
C ALA A 219 -4.44 -7.31 24.45
N LYS A 220 -5.55 -7.98 24.76
CA LYS A 220 -5.66 -8.86 25.95
C LYS A 220 -6.32 -10.19 25.59
N ILE A 221 -5.88 -11.26 26.27
CA ILE A 221 -6.53 -12.57 26.28
C ILE A 221 -6.90 -12.86 27.74
N ASP A 222 -8.18 -13.12 27.99
CA ASP A 222 -8.72 -13.43 29.32
C ASP A 222 -8.26 -12.43 30.41
N GLY A 223 -8.28 -11.14 30.04
CA GLY A 223 -7.89 -10.03 30.91
C GLY A 223 -6.38 -9.80 31.07
N LYS A 224 -5.53 -10.73 30.58
CA LYS A 224 -4.05 -10.59 30.61
C LYS A 224 -3.52 -9.98 29.31
N PRO A 225 -2.44 -9.17 29.37
CA PRO A 225 -1.81 -8.64 28.17
C PRO A 225 -1.42 -9.74 27.18
N LEU A 226 -1.70 -9.52 25.88
CA LEU A 226 -1.29 -10.44 24.82
C LEU A 226 0.23 -10.43 24.63
N VAL A 227 0.88 -9.27 24.79
CA VAL A 227 2.34 -9.14 24.70
C VAL A 227 2.96 -9.37 26.07
N SER A 228 3.87 -10.33 26.16
CA SER A 228 4.64 -10.63 27.38
C SER A 228 5.97 -9.90 27.44
N LYS A 229 6.60 -9.62 26.27
CA LYS A 229 7.88 -8.94 26.15
C LYS A 229 7.89 -8.12 24.87
N LYS A 230 8.53 -6.93 24.93
CA LYS A 230 8.77 -6.07 23.76
C LYS A 230 10.23 -5.62 23.79
N GLU A 231 10.93 -5.80 22.67
CA GLU A 231 12.33 -5.41 22.55
C GLU A 231 12.69 -4.96 21.14
N ILE A 232 13.72 -4.12 21.03
CA ILE A 232 14.29 -3.73 19.73
C ILE A 232 15.41 -4.72 19.42
N VAL A 233 15.22 -5.57 18.41
CA VAL A 233 16.21 -6.58 17.99
C VAL A 233 17.18 -6.06 16.95
N VAL A 234 16.76 -5.06 16.18
CA VAL A 234 17.63 -4.30 15.27
C VAL A 234 17.40 -2.83 15.54
N GLN A 235 18.47 -2.12 15.90
CA GLN A 235 18.41 -0.66 16.05
C GLN A 235 18.47 0.00 14.69
N GLY A 236 17.43 0.78 14.35
CA GLY A 236 17.37 1.55 13.11
C GLY A 236 18.11 2.86 13.16
N VAL A 237 18.42 3.41 12.00
CA VAL A 237 18.95 4.76 11.85
C VAL A 237 17.83 5.67 11.37
N LYS A 238 17.39 6.61 12.21
CA LYS A 238 16.39 7.61 11.81
C LYS A 238 17.05 8.64 10.89
N VAL A 239 16.73 8.58 9.62
CA VAL A 239 17.10 9.61 8.65
C VAL A 239 16.16 10.80 8.86
N GLN A 240 16.75 11.96 9.20
CA GLN A 240 15.97 13.21 9.31
C GLN A 240 15.57 13.68 7.90
N PRO A 241 14.34 14.17 7.73
CA PRO A 241 13.91 14.73 6.45
C PRO A 241 14.79 15.95 6.09
N GLU A 242 15.48 15.88 4.96
CA GLU A 242 16.19 17.02 4.42
C GLU A 242 15.37 17.67 3.30
N PHE A 243 15.30 19.01 3.32
CA PHE A 243 14.61 19.72 2.25
C PHE A 243 15.36 19.54 0.93
N SER A 244 14.65 19.06 -0.08
CA SER A 244 15.12 19.01 -1.46
C SER A 244 14.14 19.71 -2.38
N PHE A 245 14.59 20.75 -3.09
CA PHE A 245 13.77 21.45 -4.08
C PHE A 245 13.25 20.49 -5.16
N PHE A 246 14.11 19.59 -5.65
CA PHE A 246 13.77 18.61 -6.69
C PHE A 246 12.81 17.51 -6.21
N ASN A 247 12.73 17.28 -4.89
CA ASN A 247 11.81 16.34 -4.27
C ASN A 247 10.74 17.11 -3.47
N SER A 248 10.10 18.08 -4.12
CA SER A 248 9.10 18.93 -3.49
C SER A 248 8.06 19.48 -4.47
N ILE A 249 6.95 19.97 -3.92
CA ILE A 249 5.91 20.66 -4.70
C ILE A 249 6.43 21.93 -5.39
N TYR A 250 7.50 22.54 -4.88
CA TYR A 250 8.05 23.77 -5.46
C TYR A 250 8.55 23.59 -6.87
N LEU A 251 9.15 22.42 -7.21
CA LEU A 251 9.52 22.12 -8.60
C LEU A 251 8.30 22.09 -9.51
N ILE A 252 7.21 21.46 -9.09
CA ILE A 252 5.96 21.44 -9.86
C ILE A 252 5.44 22.87 -10.06
N CYS A 253 5.40 23.67 -8.98
CA CYS A 253 4.96 25.06 -9.07
C CYS A 253 5.80 25.88 -10.05
N VAL A 254 7.13 25.71 -10.06
CA VAL A 254 8.03 26.40 -11.00
C VAL A 254 7.78 25.96 -12.44
N ILE A 255 7.66 24.65 -12.70
CA ILE A 255 7.36 24.13 -14.05
C ILE A 255 6.02 24.69 -14.56
N LEU A 256 4.99 24.66 -13.74
CA LEU A 256 3.66 25.18 -14.08
C LEU A 256 3.67 26.71 -14.26
N LEU A 257 4.44 27.43 -13.46
CA LEU A 257 4.61 28.89 -13.59
C LEU A 257 5.32 29.23 -14.92
N ILE A 258 6.40 28.53 -15.28
CA ILE A 258 7.09 28.71 -16.56
C ILE A 258 6.12 28.47 -17.73
N LEU A 259 5.28 27.43 -17.65
CA LEU A 259 4.24 27.13 -18.62
C LEU A 259 3.29 28.33 -18.79
N VAL A 260 2.78 28.88 -17.68
CA VAL A 260 1.87 30.04 -17.67
C VAL A 260 2.53 31.29 -18.26
N ILE A 261 3.78 31.61 -17.82
CA ILE A 261 4.54 32.78 -18.30
C ILE A 261 4.85 32.67 -19.79
N SER A 262 5.12 31.46 -20.30
CA SER A 262 5.40 31.26 -21.74
C SER A 262 4.30 31.79 -22.63
N ASN A 263 3.06 31.77 -22.15
CA ASN A 263 1.84 32.20 -22.81
C ASN A 263 1.68 31.65 -24.25
N LYS A 264 2.32 30.50 -24.55
CA LYS A 264 2.32 29.85 -25.86
C LYS A 264 1.19 28.84 -25.96
N ARG A 265 0.24 29.07 -26.87
CA ARG A 265 -0.93 28.20 -27.07
C ARG A 265 -0.56 26.75 -27.37
N ILE A 266 0.55 26.50 -28.06
CA ILE A 266 1.01 25.13 -28.33
C ILE A 266 1.43 24.40 -27.06
N LEU A 267 2.11 25.08 -26.13
CA LEU A 267 2.52 24.50 -24.86
C LEU A 267 1.30 24.21 -23.95
N PHE A 268 0.31 25.10 -23.96
CA PHE A 268 -0.94 24.89 -23.24
C PHE A 268 -1.68 23.65 -23.74
N LYS A 269 -1.81 23.50 -25.06
CA LYS A 269 -2.43 22.31 -25.66
C LYS A 269 -1.64 21.04 -25.35
N GLY A 270 -0.29 21.09 -25.42
CA GLY A 270 0.59 19.97 -25.10
C GLY A 270 0.47 19.53 -23.63
N TYR A 271 0.45 20.49 -22.70
CA TYR A 271 0.22 20.20 -21.27
C TYR A 271 -1.15 19.55 -21.02
N LEU A 272 -2.22 20.12 -21.56
CA LEU A 272 -3.56 19.53 -21.40
C LEU A 272 -3.64 18.16 -22.07
N PHE A 273 -2.98 17.95 -23.21
CA PHE A 273 -2.92 16.64 -23.85
C PHE A 273 -2.24 15.58 -22.94
N ALA A 274 -1.10 15.95 -22.31
CA ALA A 274 -0.44 15.09 -21.33
C ALA A 274 -1.34 14.79 -20.11
N CYS A 275 -2.04 15.80 -19.61
CA CYS A 275 -3.05 15.61 -18.56
C CYS A 275 -4.18 14.68 -19.03
N GLY A 276 -4.60 14.78 -20.29
CA GLY A 276 -5.61 13.93 -20.91
C GLY A 276 -5.20 12.46 -20.98
N ILE A 277 -3.91 12.18 -21.32
CA ILE A 277 -3.35 10.82 -21.28
C ILE A 277 -3.43 10.26 -19.86
N LEU A 278 -3.02 11.04 -18.87
CA LEU A 278 -3.11 10.63 -17.47
C LEU A 278 -4.57 10.35 -17.05
N GLY A 279 -5.50 11.23 -17.43
CA GLY A 279 -6.93 11.03 -17.14
C GLY A 279 -7.51 9.79 -17.81
N LEU A 280 -7.12 9.51 -19.06
CA LEU A 280 -7.52 8.28 -19.74
C LEU A 280 -6.97 7.05 -19.01
N PHE A 281 -5.70 7.08 -18.57
CA PHE A 281 -5.11 6.03 -17.75
C PHE A 281 -5.91 5.80 -16.45
N LEU A 282 -6.26 6.88 -15.71
CA LEU A 282 -7.06 6.78 -14.48
C LEU A 282 -8.43 6.14 -14.73
N CYS A 283 -9.11 6.50 -15.84
CA CYS A 283 -10.38 5.90 -16.21
C CYS A 283 -10.22 4.42 -16.57
N LEU A 284 -9.23 4.07 -17.40
CA LEU A 284 -9.00 2.69 -17.82
C LEU A 284 -8.63 1.79 -16.64
N VAL A 285 -7.70 2.24 -15.79
CA VAL A 285 -7.31 1.48 -14.58
C VAL A 285 -8.52 1.25 -13.68
N GLY A 286 -9.39 2.24 -13.50
CA GLY A 286 -10.62 2.12 -12.73
C GLY A 286 -11.61 1.10 -13.27
N LEU A 287 -11.51 0.73 -14.57
CA LEU A 287 -12.43 -0.25 -15.19
C LEU A 287 -11.96 -1.70 -15.01
N TYR A 288 -10.65 -1.96 -14.94
CA TYR A 288 -10.13 -3.34 -14.97
C TYR A 288 -9.27 -3.72 -13.75
N SER A 289 -8.81 -2.74 -12.97
CA SER A 289 -7.96 -3.03 -11.82
C SER A 289 -8.73 -3.67 -10.68
N GLN A 290 -8.12 -4.67 -10.07
CA GLN A 290 -8.60 -5.30 -8.85
C GLN A 290 -8.15 -4.56 -7.57
N HIS A 291 -7.37 -3.48 -7.71
CA HIS A 291 -7.02 -2.58 -6.63
C HIS A 291 -8.20 -1.65 -6.33
N GLU A 292 -8.91 -1.92 -5.27
CA GLU A 292 -10.08 -1.11 -4.88
C GLU A 292 -9.70 0.35 -4.54
N GLU A 293 -8.46 0.57 -4.13
CA GLU A 293 -7.90 1.89 -3.83
C GLU A 293 -7.82 2.79 -5.07
N LEU A 294 -7.82 2.23 -6.28
CA LEU A 294 -7.75 2.97 -7.55
C LEU A 294 -9.13 3.33 -8.12
N LEU A 295 -10.19 2.65 -7.63
CA LEU A 295 -11.54 2.79 -8.17
C LEU A 295 -12.15 4.14 -7.80
N TRP A 296 -13.07 4.61 -8.65
CA TRP A 296 -13.80 5.87 -8.45
C TRP A 296 -12.87 7.05 -8.24
N ASN A 297 -11.84 7.15 -9.09
CA ASN A 297 -10.82 8.18 -9.02
C ASN A 297 -11.33 9.50 -9.62
N TYR A 298 -11.78 10.40 -8.75
CA TYR A 298 -12.28 11.71 -9.16
C TYR A 298 -11.20 12.66 -9.70
N ASN A 299 -9.89 12.33 -9.57
CA ASN A 299 -8.82 13.09 -10.24
C ASN A 299 -8.93 13.01 -11.78
N ALA A 300 -9.68 12.04 -12.32
CA ALA A 300 -10.05 12.01 -13.73
C ALA A 300 -10.88 13.24 -14.18
N LEU A 301 -11.45 14.02 -13.26
CA LEU A 301 -12.08 15.30 -13.57
C LEU A 301 -11.04 16.41 -13.73
N LEU A 302 -9.95 16.39 -12.94
CA LEU A 302 -8.83 17.33 -13.03
C LEU A 302 -7.94 17.04 -14.24
N PHE A 303 -7.56 15.78 -14.42
CA PHE A 303 -6.77 15.27 -15.55
C PHE A 303 -7.73 14.67 -16.60
N ASN A 304 -8.61 15.50 -17.14
CA ASN A 304 -9.76 15.02 -17.89
C ASN A 304 -9.38 14.39 -19.24
N PRO A 305 -9.84 13.17 -19.58
CA PRO A 305 -9.53 12.54 -20.86
C PRO A 305 -10.02 13.34 -22.07
N LEU A 306 -11.03 14.19 -21.92
CA LEU A 306 -11.47 15.09 -23.01
C LEU A 306 -10.40 16.11 -23.42
N PHE A 307 -9.38 16.36 -22.60
CA PHE A 307 -8.22 17.17 -23.00
C PHE A 307 -7.50 16.63 -24.24
N LEU A 308 -7.57 15.32 -24.48
CA LEU A 308 -7.01 14.70 -25.69
C LEU A 308 -7.59 15.25 -26.98
N LEU A 309 -8.82 15.77 -26.95
CA LEU A 309 -9.47 16.34 -28.14
C LEU A 309 -8.97 17.76 -28.48
N ILE A 310 -8.45 18.51 -27.48
CA ILE A 310 -8.10 19.93 -27.62
C ILE A 310 -7.13 20.24 -28.81
N PRO A 311 -6.08 19.45 -29.10
CA PRO A 311 -5.21 19.72 -30.23
C PRO A 311 -5.88 19.63 -31.60
N PHE A 312 -6.92 18.79 -31.72
CA PHE A 312 -7.47 18.33 -32.98
C PHE A 312 -8.77 19.02 -33.39
N VAL A 313 -9.44 19.72 -32.46
CA VAL A 313 -10.74 20.30 -32.72
C VAL A 313 -10.67 21.74 -33.25
N LYS A 314 -11.66 22.12 -34.09
CA LYS A 314 -11.82 23.48 -34.61
C LYS A 314 -12.21 24.46 -33.50
N GLU A 315 -11.91 25.76 -33.70
CA GLU A 315 -12.08 26.82 -32.70
C GLU A 315 -13.51 26.91 -32.10
N ASN A 316 -14.54 26.78 -32.92
CA ASN A 316 -15.93 26.83 -32.47
C ASN A 316 -16.31 25.67 -31.55
N PHE A 317 -15.77 24.46 -31.84
CA PHE A 317 -15.98 23.29 -30.98
C PHE A 317 -15.11 23.41 -29.72
N LEU A 318 -13.87 23.92 -29.84
CA LEU A 318 -12.98 24.13 -28.71
C LEU A 318 -13.63 25.04 -27.63
N LYS A 319 -14.32 26.12 -28.05
CA LYS A 319 -15.02 26.99 -27.09
C LYS A 319 -16.11 26.25 -26.30
N LYS A 320 -16.90 25.42 -26.98
CA LYS A 320 -17.93 24.60 -26.32
C LYS A 320 -17.30 23.56 -25.38
N LEU A 321 -16.26 22.85 -25.85
CA LEU A 321 -15.52 21.88 -25.07
C LEU A 321 -14.91 22.52 -23.81
N ASN A 322 -14.30 23.70 -23.93
CA ASN A 322 -13.71 24.41 -22.79
C ASN A 322 -14.76 24.79 -21.72
N ILE A 323 -16.00 25.10 -22.09
CA ILE A 323 -17.08 25.36 -21.13
C ILE A 323 -17.38 24.08 -20.33
N ILE A 324 -17.51 22.94 -21.02
CA ILE A 324 -17.71 21.64 -20.37
C ILE A 324 -16.58 21.35 -19.39
N LEU A 325 -15.33 21.52 -19.84
CA LEU A 325 -14.13 21.26 -19.02
C LEU A 325 -14.04 22.19 -17.80
N LEU A 326 -14.45 23.46 -17.94
CA LEU A 326 -14.54 24.40 -16.79
C LEU A 326 -15.59 23.97 -15.78
N VAL A 327 -16.74 23.48 -16.24
CA VAL A 327 -17.78 22.93 -15.34
C VAL A 327 -17.26 21.68 -14.62
N LEU A 328 -16.59 20.76 -15.32
CA LEU A 328 -16.00 19.57 -14.70
C LEU A 328 -14.89 19.91 -13.71
N LEU A 329 -14.06 20.92 -14.00
CA LEU A 329 -13.05 21.44 -13.07
C LEU A 329 -13.67 22.07 -11.84
N LEU A 330 -14.80 22.79 -11.98
CA LEU A 330 -15.57 23.33 -10.84
C LEU A 330 -16.11 22.20 -9.96
N ILE A 331 -16.71 21.18 -10.56
CA ILE A 331 -17.19 20.00 -9.83
C ILE A 331 -16.03 19.35 -9.06
N TYR A 332 -14.88 19.15 -9.72
CA TYR A 332 -13.69 18.63 -9.06
C TYR A 332 -13.27 19.49 -7.86
N SER A 333 -13.25 20.83 -8.04
CA SER A 333 -12.85 21.76 -6.98
C SER A 333 -13.76 21.68 -5.75
N ILE A 334 -15.06 21.46 -5.96
CA ILE A 334 -16.03 21.25 -4.87
C ILE A 334 -15.74 19.91 -4.15
N VAL A 335 -15.48 18.84 -4.91
CA VAL A 335 -15.21 17.52 -4.33
C VAL A 335 -13.94 17.52 -3.49
N ILE A 336 -12.88 18.21 -3.95
CA ILE A 336 -11.56 18.14 -3.31
C ILE A 336 -11.39 19.10 -2.14
N VAL A 337 -12.24 20.12 -2.01
CA VAL A 337 -12.06 21.21 -1.02
C VAL A 337 -11.94 20.72 0.43
N THR A 338 -12.58 19.60 0.75
CA THR A 338 -12.53 18.98 2.09
C THR A 338 -11.47 17.88 2.21
N LYS A 339 -10.71 17.59 1.14
CA LYS A 339 -9.77 16.48 1.11
C LYS A 339 -8.35 16.92 1.47
N THR A 340 -7.62 16.05 2.16
CA THR A 340 -6.25 16.33 2.65
C THR A 340 -5.25 16.63 1.53
N HIS A 341 -5.46 16.10 0.33
CA HIS A 341 -4.56 16.31 -0.82
C HIS A 341 -4.89 17.54 -1.66
N LEU A 342 -5.84 18.39 -1.24
CA LEU A 342 -6.13 19.66 -1.91
C LEU A 342 -4.86 20.48 -2.17
N THR A 343 -3.99 20.62 -1.15
CA THR A 343 -2.75 21.41 -1.24
C THR A 343 -1.81 20.94 -2.34
N ILE A 344 -1.77 19.63 -2.58
CA ILE A 344 -0.94 19.00 -3.63
C ILE A 344 -1.55 19.21 -5.00
N MET A 345 -2.89 19.17 -5.11
CA MET A 345 -3.61 19.32 -6.38
C MET A 345 -3.86 20.78 -6.77
N LEU A 346 -3.77 21.72 -5.83
CA LEU A 346 -4.10 23.13 -6.04
C LEU A 346 -3.33 23.78 -7.21
N PRO A 347 -2.01 23.58 -7.38
CA PRO A 347 -1.29 24.14 -8.54
C PRO A 347 -1.86 23.71 -9.88
N PHE A 348 -2.25 22.43 -10.00
CA PHE A 348 -2.86 21.89 -11.22
C PHE A 348 -4.25 22.49 -11.48
N ILE A 349 -5.07 22.66 -10.43
CA ILE A 349 -6.39 23.30 -10.54
C ILE A 349 -6.25 24.72 -11.07
N ILE A 350 -5.34 25.52 -10.48
CA ILE A 350 -5.12 26.93 -10.88
C ILE A 350 -4.66 27.01 -12.33
N VAL A 351 -3.71 26.17 -12.72
CA VAL A 351 -3.14 26.21 -14.07
C VAL A 351 -4.15 25.71 -15.11
N ASN A 352 -4.91 24.65 -14.82
CA ASN A 352 -5.97 24.19 -15.71
C ASN A 352 -7.03 25.28 -15.93
N LEU A 353 -7.47 25.94 -14.84
CA LEU A 353 -8.40 27.05 -14.92
C LEU A 353 -7.86 28.18 -15.81
N TYR A 354 -6.62 28.61 -15.55
CA TYR A 354 -5.95 29.64 -16.34
C TYR A 354 -5.90 29.30 -17.83
N ILE A 355 -5.43 28.10 -18.17
CA ILE A 355 -5.26 27.65 -19.56
C ILE A 355 -6.62 27.55 -20.26
N LEU A 356 -7.63 26.95 -19.65
CA LEU A 356 -8.97 26.82 -20.24
C LEU A 356 -9.62 28.18 -20.50
N MET A 357 -9.45 29.15 -19.60
CA MET A 357 -9.92 30.53 -19.81
C MET A 357 -9.21 31.21 -20.96
N LYS A 358 -7.87 31.08 -21.06
CA LYS A 358 -7.06 31.61 -22.16
C LYS A 358 -7.45 31.03 -23.50
N LEU A 359 -7.63 29.71 -23.59
CA LEU A 359 -8.05 29.03 -24.82
C LEU A 359 -9.48 29.43 -25.25
N ASN A 360 -10.30 29.89 -24.30
CA ASN A 360 -11.64 30.43 -24.59
C ASN A 360 -11.67 31.94 -24.93
N GLY A 361 -10.50 32.53 -25.14
CA GLY A 361 -10.36 33.95 -25.50
C GLY A 361 -10.54 34.93 -24.33
N ARG A 362 -10.67 34.45 -23.09
CA ARG A 362 -10.75 35.29 -21.89
C ARG A 362 -9.35 35.53 -21.30
N ASN A 363 -9.10 36.75 -20.82
CA ASN A 363 -7.86 37.04 -20.09
C ASN A 363 -8.10 36.99 -18.58
N PRO A 364 -7.70 35.90 -17.87
CA PRO A 364 -7.99 35.76 -16.45
C PRO A 364 -7.35 36.86 -15.59
N LEU A 365 -6.23 37.45 -16.01
CA LEU A 365 -5.59 38.53 -15.26
C LEU A 365 -6.41 39.84 -15.30
N LYS A 366 -7.14 40.09 -16.38
CA LYS A 366 -8.03 41.26 -16.46
C LYS A 366 -9.28 41.12 -15.57
N LEU A 367 -9.74 39.88 -15.36
CA LEU A 367 -10.88 39.62 -14.44
C LEU A 367 -10.51 39.90 -12.98
N LEU A 368 -9.27 39.60 -12.55
CA LEU A 368 -8.82 39.89 -11.19
C LEU A 368 -8.65 41.39 -10.92
N THR A 369 -8.38 42.22 -11.95
CA THR A 369 -8.25 43.68 -11.82
C THR A 369 -9.57 44.40 -11.93
N SER A 370 -10.66 43.78 -12.40
CA SER A 370 -11.98 44.34 -12.52
C SER A 370 -12.91 44.11 -11.28
N ILE A 371 -12.40 43.34 -10.29
CA ILE A 371 -13.09 43.07 -9.01
C ILE A 371 -12.67 44.10 -7.91
N LYS A 372 -11.85 45.07 -8.27
CA LYS A 372 -11.60 46.28 -7.48
C LYS A 372 -12.57 47.37 -7.93
#